data_75a4349da00b27acab84ccdd434edbdb
#
_entry.id   75a4349da00b27acab84ccdd434edbdb
#
_cell.length_a   1.000
_cell.length_b   1.000
_cell.length_c   1.000
_cell.angle_alpha   90.00
_cell.angle_beta   90.00
_cell.angle_gamma   90.00
#
_symmetry.space_group_name_H-M   'P 1'
#
loop_
_entity.id
_entity.type
_entity.pdbx_description
1 polymer ?
#
loop_
_entity_poly.entity_id
_entity_poly.type
_entity_poly.pdbx_seq_one_letter_code
_entity_poly.pdbx_strand_id
1 'polypeptide(L)'
;WRARGDATFAKSHALENKPMSDMNQDSAEISAQTPAVNFDSFGLPELMLATLAREGLVSPTPIQEMSIPLLLEGRDLIGLAQTGTGKTAAFLLPLMTHLGYSAAVRAGQPPKALILAPTRELANQIEQNVSKLSADLNIRHLAVFGGARYDAQIRGLRRGVDIVVATPGRLEDLMDRGAFDPSGITHFVLDEADHMLDLGFYPPIKRIAGSLPRNRQTMLFSATMPPEIETLAKQFLTDPAQVKAPQTGITADKVTQRVTLMAEGDKRDRLCDILNEKDTGQSLIFVRTKRRADALAKFMEVRGFAVDALHGDMRQTLRQKVLRNFRSGQLRALIATDVAARGIDVAGLSHVINFDLTDTPESYVHRIGRTGRAGLGGLAISFCAPDERNKLGAIIAAVGPRVELFELDGTPVTDFKAGGGASRGRRRPPQGARGRSDRPSRDDRPAGGRGRPERRDDRRDDRPTVGRGRPAGKPADGDRRQARPAASGRPEGGNRPNRDGFARRDDRPNRDERPRRDDRRDDRPNRDSRPNRDGGFKGRDDQARPARG
;
A
#
# COMPACT_ATOMS: atom_id res chain seq x y z
N TRP A 1 62.12 13.76 -44.95
CA TRP A 1 63.26 13.12 -45.68
C TRP A 1 62.90 11.65 -45.84
N ARG A 2 62.54 11.36 -47.08
CA ARG A 2 63.03 10.31 -47.97
C ARG A 2 63.07 8.91 -47.38
N ALA A 3 62.46 7.97 -47.91
CA ALA A 3 62.09 7.51 -49.25
C ALA A 3 62.57 6.07 -49.45
N ARG A 4 61.79 5.36 -50.21
CA ARG A 4 62.15 4.14 -51.00
C ARG A 4 62.00 2.84 -50.20
N GLY A 5 61.41 1.82 -50.71
CA GLY A 5 60.95 1.51 -52.06
C GLY A 5 60.81 0.00 -52.17
N ASP A 6 59.89 -0.37 -53.01
CA ASP A 6 59.89 -1.49 -53.94
C ASP A 6 60.01 -2.94 -53.35
N ALA A 7 59.31 -3.86 -53.74
CA ALA A 7 58.59 -4.29 -54.91
C ALA A 7 58.47 -5.85 -54.85
N THR A 8 57.30 -6.31 -55.28
CA THR A 8 57.08 -7.54 -56.09
C THR A 8 57.45 -8.94 -55.56
N PHE A 9 56.54 -9.87 -55.47
CA PHE A 9 56.20 -10.82 -56.52
C PHE A 9 55.14 -11.82 -56.08
N ALA A 10 54.20 -12.01 -56.95
CA ALA A 10 53.15 -13.02 -56.92
C ALA A 10 53.65 -14.46 -56.87
N LYS A 11 52.92 -15.31 -56.19
CA LYS A 11 52.75 -16.73 -56.63
C LYS A 11 51.37 -17.25 -56.17
N SER A 12 50.57 -17.51 -57.17
CA SER A 12 49.40 -18.32 -57.19
C SER A 12 49.73 -19.76 -56.74
N HIS A 13 48.89 -20.35 -55.88
CA HIS A 13 48.60 -21.78 -55.93
C HIS A 13 47.23 -22.10 -55.37
N ALA A 14 46.45 -22.63 -56.26
CA ALA A 14 45.50 -23.76 -56.16
C ALA A 14 44.52 -23.81 -54.98
N LEU A 15 43.27 -23.65 -55.32
CA LEU A 15 42.08 -24.10 -54.64
C LEU A 15 42.06 -25.60 -54.53
N GLU A 16 42.13 -26.16 -53.33
CA GLU A 16 41.67 -27.50 -53.03
C GLU A 16 40.37 -27.43 -52.21
N ASN A 17 39.31 -27.88 -52.82
CA ASN A 17 38.00 -28.13 -52.21
C ASN A 17 38.15 -29.20 -51.12
N LYS A 18 37.87 -28.84 -49.85
CA LYS A 18 37.50 -29.79 -48.81
C LYS A 18 36.01 -29.64 -48.46
N PRO A 19 35.30 -30.74 -48.21
CA PRO A 19 33.85 -30.72 -48.02
C PRO A 19 33.48 -30.13 -46.67
N MET A 20 32.44 -29.29 -46.69
CA MET A 20 31.73 -28.70 -45.51
C MET A 20 30.97 -29.81 -44.76
N SER A 21 31.63 -30.47 -43.80
CA SER A 21 30.93 -31.37 -42.88
C SER A 21 31.49 -31.43 -41.45
N ASP A 22 32.50 -30.61 -41.07
CA ASP A 22 33.05 -30.65 -39.71
C ASP A 22 33.35 -29.24 -39.14
N MET A 23 32.37 -28.36 -39.15
CA MET A 23 32.41 -27.07 -38.41
C MET A 23 31.14 -26.84 -37.58
N ASN A 24 30.77 -27.84 -36.79
CA ASN A 24 29.65 -27.64 -35.85
C ASN A 24 29.85 -28.40 -34.54
N GLN A 25 31.04 -28.32 -33.97
CA GLN A 25 31.30 -28.77 -32.59
C GLN A 25 32.49 -27.96 -32.06
N ASP A 26 32.25 -26.77 -31.58
CA ASP A 26 33.02 -26.06 -30.52
C ASP A 26 32.47 -24.66 -30.31
N SER A 27 31.14 -24.51 -30.30
CA SER A 27 30.49 -23.39 -29.61
C SER A 27 29.98 -23.92 -28.27
N ALA A 28 30.86 -24.45 -27.45
CA ALA A 28 30.61 -24.59 -26.05
C ALA A 28 30.49 -23.17 -25.49
N GLU A 29 29.26 -22.76 -25.27
CA GLU A 29 28.89 -21.60 -24.49
C GLU A 29 29.67 -21.60 -23.18
N ILE A 30 30.70 -20.79 -23.10
CA ILE A 30 31.20 -20.28 -21.84
C ILE A 30 30.15 -19.23 -21.40
N SER A 31 29.01 -19.72 -20.98
CA SER A 31 28.15 -19.01 -20.07
C SER A 31 28.95 -18.86 -18.76
N ALA A 32 29.68 -17.78 -18.63
CA ALA A 32 30.25 -17.37 -17.37
C ALA A 32 29.11 -17.24 -16.39
N GLN A 33 28.80 -18.32 -15.68
CA GLN A 33 27.95 -18.32 -14.51
C GLN A 33 28.69 -17.45 -13.47
N THR A 34 28.33 -16.15 -13.41
CA THR A 34 28.65 -15.35 -12.25
C THR A 34 28.20 -16.16 -11.03
N PRO A 35 29.09 -16.46 -10.07
CA PRO A 35 28.70 -17.26 -8.91
C PRO A 35 27.46 -16.64 -8.28
N ALA A 36 26.42 -17.44 -8.09
CA ALA A 36 25.18 -16.98 -7.49
C ALA A 36 25.52 -16.40 -6.11
N VAL A 37 25.23 -15.12 -5.93
CA VAL A 37 25.41 -14.43 -4.65
C VAL A 37 24.50 -15.10 -3.63
N ASN A 38 25.04 -15.54 -2.50
CA ASN A 38 24.29 -16.12 -1.40
C ASN A 38 24.25 -15.15 -0.22
N PHE A 39 23.27 -15.30 0.68
CA PHE A 39 23.18 -14.48 1.90
C PHE A 39 24.42 -14.59 2.80
N ASP A 40 25.14 -15.71 2.76
CA ASP A 40 26.39 -15.92 3.51
C ASP A 40 27.47 -14.89 3.15
N SER A 41 27.48 -14.41 1.91
CA SER A 41 28.45 -13.42 1.43
C SER A 41 28.28 -12.01 2.03
N PHE A 42 27.15 -11.74 2.70
CA PHE A 42 26.86 -10.41 3.28
C PHE A 42 27.37 -10.22 4.71
N GLY A 43 27.92 -11.27 5.34
CA GLY A 43 28.38 -11.16 6.73
C GLY A 43 27.25 -11.03 7.75
N LEU A 44 26.08 -11.58 7.44
CA LEU A 44 24.95 -11.64 8.36
C LEU A 44 25.24 -12.57 9.54
N PRO A 45 24.66 -12.34 10.73
CA PRO A 45 24.80 -13.23 11.88
C PRO A 45 24.36 -14.66 11.57
N GLU A 46 25.06 -15.65 12.09
CA GLU A 46 24.79 -17.07 11.88
C GLU A 46 23.34 -17.45 12.22
N LEU A 47 22.80 -16.94 13.32
CA LEU A 47 21.40 -17.13 13.71
C LEU A 47 20.41 -16.58 12.66
N MET A 48 20.77 -15.50 11.99
CA MET A 48 19.94 -14.92 10.93
C MET A 48 20.01 -15.77 9.66
N LEU A 49 21.20 -16.26 9.29
CA LEU A 49 21.38 -17.19 8.16
C LEU A 49 20.58 -18.48 8.37
N ALA A 50 20.61 -19.04 9.58
CA ALA A 50 19.79 -20.21 9.93
C ALA A 50 18.28 -19.91 9.80
N THR A 51 17.86 -18.72 10.20
CA THR A 51 16.46 -18.29 10.06
C THR A 51 16.06 -18.14 8.58
N LEU A 52 16.91 -17.54 7.75
CA LEU A 52 16.68 -17.41 6.31
C LEU A 52 16.52 -18.78 5.64
N ALA A 53 17.40 -19.74 5.97
CA ALA A 53 17.31 -21.10 5.45
C ALA A 53 15.99 -21.78 5.88
N ARG A 54 15.56 -21.63 7.12
CA ARG A 54 14.30 -22.16 7.64
C ARG A 54 13.06 -21.55 6.94
N GLU A 55 13.11 -20.26 6.61
CA GLU A 55 12.05 -19.56 5.87
C GLU A 55 12.13 -19.79 4.35
N GLY A 56 13.08 -20.62 3.87
CA GLY A 56 13.24 -20.95 2.45
C GLY A 56 13.82 -19.82 1.60
N LEU A 57 14.47 -18.83 2.23
CA LEU A 57 15.15 -17.74 1.56
C LEU A 57 16.60 -18.17 1.28
N VAL A 58 16.82 -18.75 0.10
CA VAL A 58 18.12 -19.35 -0.26
C VAL A 58 19.04 -18.35 -0.96
N SER A 59 18.48 -17.57 -1.89
CA SER A 59 19.24 -16.62 -2.70
C SER A 59 18.66 -15.22 -2.57
N PRO A 60 19.49 -14.17 -2.48
CA PRO A 60 19.02 -12.80 -2.43
C PRO A 60 18.42 -12.39 -3.78
N THR A 61 17.43 -11.52 -3.72
CA THR A 61 16.88 -10.85 -4.90
C THR A 61 17.79 -9.69 -5.33
N PRO A 62 17.69 -9.19 -6.57
CA PRO A 62 18.54 -8.09 -7.04
C PRO A 62 18.52 -6.84 -6.15
N ILE A 63 17.34 -6.48 -5.58
CA ILE A 63 17.28 -5.34 -4.65
C ILE A 63 18.00 -5.65 -3.33
N GLN A 64 17.96 -6.89 -2.86
CA GLN A 64 18.66 -7.34 -1.66
C GLN A 64 20.17 -7.34 -1.88
N GLU A 65 20.65 -7.87 -3.00
CA GLU A 65 22.07 -7.89 -3.36
C GLU A 65 22.67 -6.48 -3.36
N MET A 66 21.95 -5.51 -3.94
CA MET A 66 22.43 -4.14 -4.04
C MET A 66 22.29 -3.36 -2.73
N SER A 67 21.26 -3.65 -1.91
CA SER A 67 20.93 -2.82 -0.75
C SER A 67 21.61 -3.32 0.53
N ILE A 68 21.65 -4.64 0.77
CA ILE A 68 22.11 -5.20 2.06
C ILE A 68 23.54 -4.77 2.40
N PRO A 69 24.54 -4.87 1.52
CA PRO A 69 25.91 -4.46 1.86
C PRO A 69 26.00 -2.99 2.26
N LEU A 70 25.39 -2.09 1.47
CA LEU A 70 25.38 -0.65 1.73
C LEU A 70 24.71 -0.29 3.06
N LEU A 71 23.62 -0.99 3.39
CA LEU A 71 22.90 -0.77 4.64
C LEU A 71 23.67 -1.32 5.86
N LEU A 72 24.41 -2.42 5.70
CA LEU A 72 25.30 -2.93 6.74
C LEU A 72 26.48 -1.99 7.04
N GLU A 73 26.93 -1.21 6.03
CA GLU A 73 27.91 -0.13 6.20
C GLU A 73 27.35 1.10 6.93
N GLY A 74 26.03 1.11 7.23
CA GLY A 74 25.38 2.23 7.91
C GLY A 74 25.01 3.40 7.00
N ARG A 75 25.09 3.27 5.67
CA ARG A 75 24.75 4.33 4.72
C ARG A 75 23.26 4.52 4.62
N ASP A 76 22.83 5.75 4.37
CA ASP A 76 21.46 6.04 3.95
C ASP A 76 21.22 5.48 2.53
N LEU A 77 19.98 5.07 2.24
CA LEU A 77 19.69 4.40 0.98
C LEU A 77 18.35 4.83 0.39
N ILE A 78 18.34 5.04 -0.93
CA ILE A 78 17.14 5.13 -1.76
C ILE A 78 17.07 3.86 -2.61
N GLY A 79 16.09 3.00 -2.32
CA GLY A 79 15.85 1.74 -3.01
C GLY A 79 14.65 1.84 -3.95
N LEU A 80 14.88 1.82 -5.27
CA LEU A 80 13.83 1.84 -6.27
C LEU A 80 13.53 0.42 -6.76
N ALA A 81 12.39 -0.13 -6.34
CA ALA A 81 11.97 -1.47 -6.72
C ALA A 81 10.45 -1.64 -6.58
N GLN A 82 9.85 -2.45 -7.44
CA GLN A 82 8.41 -2.76 -7.41
C GLN A 82 8.02 -3.59 -6.18
N THR A 83 6.70 -3.68 -5.89
CA THR A 83 6.20 -4.57 -4.83
C THR A 83 6.44 -6.04 -5.19
N GLY A 84 6.82 -6.85 -4.20
CA GLY A 84 7.11 -8.28 -4.41
C GLY A 84 8.54 -8.60 -4.85
N THR A 85 9.43 -7.61 -4.94
CA THR A 85 10.85 -7.81 -5.27
C THR A 85 11.73 -8.16 -4.07
N GLY A 86 11.15 -8.26 -2.86
CA GLY A 86 11.92 -8.58 -1.66
C GLY A 86 12.43 -7.38 -0.86
N LYS A 87 11.92 -6.16 -1.10
CA LYS A 87 12.31 -4.92 -0.37
C LYS A 87 12.29 -5.08 1.14
N THR A 88 11.26 -5.74 1.67
CA THR A 88 11.10 -5.90 3.13
C THR A 88 12.29 -6.60 3.76
N ALA A 89 12.78 -7.69 3.19
CA ALA A 89 13.99 -8.35 3.70
C ALA A 89 15.26 -7.50 3.42
N ALA A 90 15.29 -6.73 2.33
CA ALA A 90 16.44 -5.87 2.01
C ALA A 90 16.74 -4.84 3.11
N PHE A 91 15.72 -4.28 3.78
CA PHE A 91 15.94 -3.37 4.89
C PHE A 91 15.89 -4.06 6.27
N LEU A 92 15.08 -5.11 6.46
CA LEU A 92 14.98 -5.78 7.76
C LEU A 92 16.25 -6.50 8.17
N LEU A 93 16.94 -7.17 7.25
CA LEU A 93 18.14 -7.95 7.56
C LEU A 93 19.28 -7.06 8.11
N PRO A 94 19.69 -5.95 7.45
CA PRO A 94 20.67 -5.04 8.00
C PRO A 94 20.22 -4.37 9.29
N LEU A 95 18.98 -3.91 9.36
CA LEU A 95 18.40 -3.26 10.53
C LEU A 95 18.45 -4.19 11.75
N MET A 96 18.02 -5.45 11.61
CA MET A 96 18.07 -6.42 12.69
C MET A 96 19.50 -6.83 13.07
N THR A 97 20.40 -6.90 12.11
CA THR A 97 21.83 -7.11 12.37
C THR A 97 22.37 -6.02 13.27
N HIS A 98 22.12 -4.76 12.98
CA HIS A 98 22.54 -3.63 13.81
C HIS A 98 21.88 -3.65 15.21
N LEU A 99 20.60 -4.00 15.29
CA LEU A 99 19.88 -4.08 16.57
C LEU A 99 20.25 -5.31 17.38
N GLY A 100 20.58 -6.42 16.76
CA GLY A 100 20.93 -7.70 17.41
C GLY A 100 22.17 -7.60 18.32
N TYR A 101 23.09 -6.70 18.01
CA TYR A 101 24.27 -6.39 18.83
C TYR A 101 24.01 -5.32 19.90
N SER A 102 22.81 -4.77 19.94
CA SER A 102 22.45 -3.72 20.91
C SER A 102 21.75 -4.31 22.12
N ALA A 103 21.91 -3.69 23.28
CA ALA A 103 21.11 -4.04 24.46
C ALA A 103 19.62 -3.86 24.16
N ALA A 104 18.79 -4.84 24.54
CA ALA A 104 17.34 -4.77 24.37
C ALA A 104 16.75 -3.53 25.05
N VAL A 105 15.76 -2.91 24.42
CA VAL A 105 15.07 -1.73 24.96
C VAL A 105 14.28 -2.13 26.21
N ARG A 106 14.49 -1.42 27.32
CA ARG A 106 13.77 -1.66 28.58
C ARG A 106 12.43 -0.94 28.59
N ALA A 107 11.58 -1.32 29.53
CA ALA A 107 10.31 -0.63 29.76
C ALA A 107 10.53 0.87 30.00
N GLY A 108 9.75 1.71 29.30
CA GLY A 108 9.86 3.16 29.38
C GLY A 108 10.99 3.80 28.56
N GLN A 109 11.81 3.00 27.88
CA GLN A 109 12.81 3.52 26.94
C GLN A 109 12.21 3.70 25.53
N PRO A 110 12.68 4.69 24.75
CA PRO A 110 12.25 4.90 23.39
C PRO A 110 12.71 3.76 22.46
N PRO A 111 11.96 3.45 21.38
CA PRO A 111 12.35 2.47 20.39
C PRO A 111 13.58 2.93 19.61
N LYS A 112 14.29 1.98 19.00
CA LYS A 112 15.49 2.24 18.20
C LYS A 112 15.20 2.32 16.69
N ALA A 113 14.17 1.63 16.23
CA ALA A 113 13.81 1.62 14.82
C ALA A 113 12.35 1.98 14.60
N LEU A 114 12.11 2.79 13.57
CA LEU A 114 10.80 3.18 13.09
C LEU A 114 10.66 2.85 11.60
N ILE A 115 9.63 2.07 11.27
CA ILE A 115 9.28 1.73 9.89
C ILE A 115 7.91 2.31 9.60
N LEU A 116 7.79 3.21 8.61
CA LEU A 116 6.52 3.74 8.15
C LEU A 116 6.03 2.98 6.92
N ALA A 117 4.75 2.64 6.94
CA ALA A 117 4.05 1.96 5.86
C ALA A 117 2.72 2.66 5.54
N PRO A 118 2.26 2.71 4.26
CA PRO A 118 1.06 3.43 3.86
C PRO A 118 -0.23 2.86 4.44
N THR A 119 -0.28 1.55 4.63
CA THR A 119 -1.51 0.84 5.00
C THR A 119 -1.34 -0.01 6.25
N ARG A 120 -2.45 -0.27 6.93
CA ARG A 120 -2.48 -1.16 8.12
C ARG A 120 -2.07 -2.58 7.76
N GLU A 121 -2.46 -3.01 6.59
CA GLU A 121 -2.20 -4.35 6.07
C GLU A 121 -0.70 -4.54 5.83
N LEU A 122 -0.04 -3.56 5.19
CA LEU A 122 1.41 -3.60 4.98
C LEU A 122 2.17 -3.47 6.30
N ALA A 123 1.72 -2.60 7.23
CA ALA A 123 2.33 -2.51 8.55
C ALA A 123 2.26 -3.84 9.32
N ASN A 124 1.13 -4.55 9.28
CA ASN A 124 1.02 -5.89 9.86
C ASN A 124 1.89 -6.92 9.13
N GLN A 125 1.99 -6.85 7.81
CA GLN A 125 2.82 -7.76 7.02
C GLN A 125 4.31 -7.57 7.33
N ILE A 126 4.77 -6.31 7.41
CA ILE A 126 6.14 -6.01 7.80
C ILE A 126 6.38 -6.52 9.23
N GLU A 127 5.47 -6.28 10.17
CA GLU A 127 5.55 -6.75 11.55
C GLU A 127 5.63 -8.28 11.65
N GLN A 128 4.85 -9.00 10.84
CA GLN A 128 4.94 -10.47 10.74
C GLN A 128 6.29 -10.93 10.19
N ASN A 129 6.86 -10.22 9.21
CA ASN A 129 8.20 -10.50 8.71
C ASN A 129 9.27 -10.21 9.79
N VAL A 130 9.11 -9.10 10.54
CA VAL A 130 9.95 -8.85 11.73
C VAL A 130 9.88 -10.03 12.69
N SER A 131 8.66 -10.49 13.04
CA SER A 131 8.45 -11.61 13.95
C SER A 131 9.14 -12.90 13.47
N LYS A 132 9.02 -13.22 12.19
CA LYS A 132 9.64 -14.42 11.60
C LYS A 132 11.17 -14.34 11.59
N LEU A 133 11.70 -13.22 11.08
CA LEU A 133 13.14 -13.03 10.93
C LEU A 133 13.86 -12.81 12.26
N SER A 134 13.15 -12.36 13.31
CA SER A 134 13.71 -12.15 14.65
C SER A 134 13.41 -13.28 15.63
N ALA A 135 12.90 -14.43 15.17
CA ALA A 135 12.47 -15.52 16.05
C ALA A 135 13.56 -15.99 17.04
N ASP A 136 14.80 -15.99 16.58
CA ASP A 136 15.98 -16.40 17.39
C ASP A 136 16.78 -15.19 17.92
N LEU A 137 16.25 -13.97 17.74
CA LEU A 137 16.84 -12.72 18.21
C LEU A 137 15.99 -12.12 19.33
N ASN A 138 16.61 -11.50 20.31
CA ASN A 138 15.89 -10.83 21.42
C ASN A 138 15.43 -9.44 20.99
N ILE A 139 14.63 -9.36 19.91
CA ILE A 139 14.08 -8.13 19.33
C ILE A 139 12.57 -8.06 19.58
N ARG A 140 12.13 -7.02 20.29
CA ARG A 140 10.70 -6.76 20.52
C ARG A 140 10.18 -5.77 19.49
N HIS A 141 9.00 -6.05 18.97
CA HIS A 141 8.40 -5.25 17.90
C HIS A 141 6.92 -4.99 18.17
N LEU A 142 6.38 -3.97 17.54
CA LEU A 142 4.98 -3.59 17.68
C LEU A 142 4.47 -2.92 16.41
N ALA A 143 3.30 -3.34 15.93
CA ALA A 143 2.57 -2.65 14.88
C ALA A 143 1.63 -1.57 15.46
N VAL A 144 1.70 -0.35 14.88
CA VAL A 144 0.97 0.84 15.30
C VAL A 144 0.17 1.41 14.12
N PHE A 145 -1.17 1.28 14.16
CA PHE A 145 -2.01 1.74 13.07
C PHE A 145 -3.43 2.09 13.53
N GLY A 146 -4.12 2.88 12.73
CA GLY A 146 -5.48 3.32 13.02
C GLY A 146 -6.51 2.19 13.01
N GLY A 147 -7.62 2.34 13.77
CA GLY A 147 -8.70 1.34 13.86
C GLY A 147 -8.43 0.21 14.85
N ALA A 148 -7.24 0.11 15.44
CA ALA A 148 -6.95 -0.71 16.60
C ALA A 148 -7.11 0.10 17.90
N ARG A 149 -7.28 -0.58 19.05
CA ARG A 149 -7.50 0.06 20.35
C ARG A 149 -6.22 0.79 20.80
N TYR A 150 -6.35 2.05 21.21
CA TYR A 150 -5.24 2.87 21.70
C TYR A 150 -4.51 2.22 22.87
N ASP A 151 -5.26 1.79 23.89
CA ASP A 151 -4.70 1.24 25.12
C ASP A 151 -3.76 0.06 24.89
N ALA A 152 -4.07 -0.79 23.89
CA ALA A 152 -3.21 -1.93 23.56
C ALA A 152 -1.86 -1.47 23.00
N GLN A 153 -1.88 -0.48 22.10
CA GLN A 153 -0.67 0.07 21.48
C GLN A 153 0.16 0.86 22.50
N ILE A 154 -0.48 1.70 23.30
CA ILE A 154 0.20 2.46 24.37
C ILE A 154 0.84 1.53 25.41
N ARG A 155 0.13 0.47 25.84
CA ARG A 155 0.72 -0.53 26.75
C ARG A 155 1.88 -1.28 26.09
N GLY A 156 1.79 -1.59 24.80
CA GLY A 156 2.89 -2.19 24.05
C GLY A 156 4.14 -1.31 24.05
N LEU A 157 4.00 -0.04 23.70
CA LEU A 157 5.10 0.94 23.72
C LEU A 157 5.73 1.09 25.10
N ARG A 158 4.92 1.19 26.17
CA ARG A 158 5.40 1.32 27.55
C ARG A 158 6.20 0.10 28.06
N ARG A 159 5.96 -1.10 27.50
CA ARG A 159 6.75 -2.30 27.82
C ARG A 159 8.18 -2.25 27.27
N GLY A 160 8.44 -1.31 26.36
CA GLY A 160 9.67 -1.19 25.60
C GLY A 160 9.67 -2.12 24.39
N VAL A 161 9.88 -1.55 23.24
CA VAL A 161 9.99 -2.24 21.95
C VAL A 161 11.19 -1.71 21.19
N ASP A 162 11.86 -2.56 20.44
CA ASP A 162 13.04 -2.18 19.66
C ASP A 162 12.62 -1.62 18.30
N ILE A 163 11.61 -2.24 17.65
CA ILE A 163 11.11 -1.88 16.33
C ILE A 163 9.63 -1.49 16.42
N VAL A 164 9.29 -0.32 15.91
CA VAL A 164 7.89 0.10 15.69
C VAL A 164 7.62 0.15 14.20
N VAL A 165 6.60 -0.58 13.76
CA VAL A 165 6.07 -0.52 12.39
C VAL A 165 4.76 0.25 12.41
N ALA A 166 4.67 1.40 11.73
CA ALA A 166 3.56 2.31 11.91
C ALA A 166 2.95 2.82 10.61
N THR A 167 1.63 3.14 10.67
CA THR A 167 1.02 4.04 9.68
C THR A 167 1.15 5.50 10.15
N PRO A 168 1.45 6.46 9.25
CA PRO A 168 1.81 7.82 9.65
C PRO A 168 0.79 8.49 10.57
N GLY A 169 -0.50 8.50 10.22
CA GLY A 169 -1.51 9.21 10.99
C GLY A 169 -1.73 8.70 12.42
N ARG A 170 -1.59 7.38 12.69
CA ARG A 170 -1.71 6.85 14.07
C ARG A 170 -0.43 7.12 14.87
N LEU A 171 0.71 7.07 14.24
CA LEU A 171 1.96 7.38 14.93
C LEU A 171 1.97 8.83 15.38
N GLU A 172 1.60 9.75 14.49
CA GLU A 172 1.48 11.17 14.78
C GLU A 172 0.53 11.43 15.97
N ASP A 173 -0.66 10.83 15.97
CA ASP A 173 -1.62 10.90 17.07
C ASP A 173 -1.04 10.34 18.41
N LEU A 174 -0.21 9.31 18.37
CA LEU A 174 0.48 8.81 19.57
C LEU A 174 1.64 9.72 20.02
N MET A 175 2.31 10.40 19.11
CA MET A 175 3.31 11.43 19.42
C MET A 175 2.65 12.65 20.08
N ASP A 176 1.55 13.15 19.52
CA ASP A 176 0.79 14.27 20.08
C ASP A 176 0.27 13.97 21.50
N ARG A 177 -0.02 12.71 21.80
CA ARG A 177 -0.41 12.23 23.13
C ARG A 177 0.76 11.96 24.07
N GLY A 178 1.99 12.16 23.63
CA GLY A 178 3.19 11.81 24.41
C GLY A 178 3.32 10.30 24.70
N ALA A 179 2.67 9.45 23.90
CA ALA A 179 2.71 8.00 24.07
C ALA A 179 3.80 7.31 23.24
N PHE A 180 4.37 8.01 22.27
CA PHE A 180 5.52 7.58 21.49
C PHE A 180 6.64 8.62 21.62
N ASP A 181 7.80 8.18 22.09
CA ASP A 181 9.01 9.00 22.20
C ASP A 181 9.93 8.70 21.00
N PRO A 182 10.16 9.65 20.08
CA PRO A 182 11.02 9.46 18.93
C PRO A 182 12.52 9.57 19.23
N SER A 183 12.92 9.98 20.43
CA SER A 183 14.30 10.39 20.74
C SER A 183 15.35 9.28 20.64
N GLY A 184 14.92 8.00 20.71
CA GLY A 184 15.81 6.85 20.61
C GLY A 184 15.99 6.29 19.20
N ILE A 185 15.32 6.86 18.19
CA ILE A 185 15.35 6.32 16.84
C ILE A 185 16.72 6.50 16.20
N THR A 186 17.38 5.38 15.92
CA THR A 186 18.65 5.29 15.20
C THR A 186 18.48 4.77 13.76
N HIS A 187 17.34 4.14 13.44
CA HIS A 187 17.02 3.64 12.12
C HIS A 187 15.61 4.06 11.72
N PHE A 188 15.47 4.66 10.54
CA PHE A 188 14.22 5.12 10.01
C PHE A 188 13.98 4.57 8.60
N VAL A 189 12.86 3.88 8.40
CA VAL A 189 12.50 3.28 7.11
C VAL A 189 11.18 3.85 6.62
N LEU A 190 11.16 4.26 5.34
CA LEU A 190 9.97 4.61 4.59
C LEU A 190 9.75 3.53 3.54
N ASP A 191 8.73 2.67 3.71
CA ASP A 191 8.39 1.64 2.72
C ASP A 191 7.15 2.04 1.92
N GLU A 192 7.19 1.85 0.60
CA GLU A 192 6.19 2.32 -0.35
C GLU A 192 5.93 3.83 -0.21
N ALA A 193 7.00 4.64 -0.28
CA ALA A 193 6.94 6.08 -0.05
C ALA A 193 6.02 6.80 -1.03
N ASP A 194 6.06 6.45 -2.33
CA ASP A 194 5.14 6.95 -3.37
C ASP A 194 3.68 6.70 -3.00
N HIS A 195 3.41 5.55 -2.46
CA HIS A 195 2.09 5.16 -2.02
C HIS A 195 1.59 5.98 -0.82
N MET A 196 2.51 6.30 0.11
CA MET A 196 2.18 7.20 1.22
C MET A 196 1.81 8.60 0.73
N LEU A 197 2.43 9.07 -0.36
CA LEU A 197 2.07 10.36 -0.99
C LEU A 197 0.67 10.31 -1.62
N ASP A 198 0.36 9.26 -2.38
CA ASP A 198 -0.98 9.06 -2.98
C ASP A 198 -2.09 9.13 -1.93
N LEU A 199 -1.80 8.68 -0.70
CA LEU A 199 -2.72 8.73 0.44
C LEU A 199 -2.73 10.07 1.19
N GLY A 200 -1.94 11.05 0.74
CA GLY A 200 -1.86 12.37 1.36
C GLY A 200 -1.04 12.41 2.65
N PHE A 201 -0.18 11.41 2.90
CA PHE A 201 0.62 11.35 4.13
C PHE A 201 1.92 12.18 4.08
N TYR A 202 2.12 13.00 3.04
CA TYR A 202 3.30 13.85 2.97
C TYR A 202 3.48 14.76 4.21
N PRO A 203 2.45 15.52 4.66
CA PRO A 203 2.59 16.35 5.86
C PRO A 203 2.87 15.55 7.14
N PRO A 204 2.17 14.44 7.45
CA PRO A 204 2.50 13.57 8.57
C PRO A 204 3.93 13.02 8.53
N ILE A 205 4.39 12.52 7.39
CA ILE A 205 5.76 11.99 7.23
C ILE A 205 6.79 13.08 7.53
N LYS A 206 6.58 14.28 7.00
CA LYS A 206 7.48 15.42 7.22
C LYS A 206 7.56 15.80 8.70
N ARG A 207 6.43 15.79 9.43
CA ARG A 207 6.41 16.08 10.88
C ARG A 207 7.12 14.99 11.68
N ILE A 208 6.80 13.72 11.38
CA ILE A 208 7.43 12.58 12.05
C ILE A 208 8.94 12.62 11.80
N ALA A 209 9.39 12.64 10.55
CA ALA A 209 10.81 12.62 10.20
C ALA A 209 11.59 13.82 10.79
N GLY A 210 10.93 14.99 10.88
CA GLY A 210 11.49 16.21 11.50
C GLY A 210 11.65 16.12 13.02
N SER A 211 10.93 15.22 13.69
CA SER A 211 11.03 15.00 15.13
C SER A 211 12.07 13.95 15.53
N LEU A 212 12.59 13.19 14.56
CA LEU A 212 13.58 12.14 14.80
C LEU A 212 14.98 12.74 15.00
N PRO A 213 15.88 12.06 15.73
CA PRO A 213 17.29 12.44 15.84
C PRO A 213 17.94 12.56 14.45
N ARG A 214 18.87 13.52 14.30
CA ARG A 214 19.60 13.70 13.05
C ARG A 214 20.61 12.58 12.79
N ASN A 215 21.24 12.08 13.85
CA ASN A 215 22.18 10.97 13.78
C ASN A 215 21.41 9.64 13.73
N ARG A 216 20.98 9.27 12.54
CA ARG A 216 20.27 8.02 12.26
C ARG A 216 20.57 7.54 10.85
N GLN A 217 20.40 6.27 10.60
CA GLN A 217 20.36 5.71 9.24
C GLN A 217 18.93 5.82 8.70
N THR A 218 18.80 6.38 7.49
CA THR A 218 17.49 6.53 6.83
C THR A 218 17.43 5.73 5.53
N MET A 219 16.38 4.94 5.38
CA MET A 219 16.14 4.06 4.23
C MET A 219 14.81 4.42 3.59
N LEU A 220 14.81 4.76 2.31
CA LEU A 220 13.62 5.09 1.55
C LEU A 220 13.43 4.05 0.44
N PHE A 221 12.34 3.31 0.48
CA PHE A 221 11.95 2.36 -0.56
C PHE A 221 10.69 2.82 -1.27
N SER A 222 10.73 2.82 -2.60
CA SER A 222 9.63 3.27 -3.45
C SER A 222 9.63 2.50 -4.79
N ALA A 223 8.49 2.42 -5.44
CA ALA A 223 8.43 1.91 -6.82
C ALA A 223 8.73 3.01 -7.84
N THR A 224 8.35 4.25 -7.52
CA THR A 224 8.52 5.43 -8.36
C THR A 224 9.22 6.57 -7.60
N MET A 225 9.75 7.56 -8.33
CA MET A 225 10.47 8.71 -7.76
C MET A 225 9.86 10.03 -8.25
N PRO A 226 8.62 10.37 -7.85
CA PRO A 226 8.05 11.66 -8.18
C PRO A 226 8.78 12.80 -7.46
N PRO A 227 8.64 14.06 -7.91
CA PRO A 227 9.37 15.23 -7.35
C PRO A 227 9.19 15.41 -5.85
N GLU A 228 8.03 15.04 -5.31
CA GLU A 228 7.75 15.11 -3.87
C GLU A 228 8.59 14.12 -3.07
N ILE A 229 8.81 12.90 -3.60
CA ILE A 229 9.70 11.90 -2.99
C ILE A 229 11.15 12.35 -3.06
N GLU A 230 11.59 12.91 -4.19
CA GLU A 230 12.93 13.49 -4.29
C GLU A 230 13.15 14.60 -3.26
N THR A 231 12.14 15.46 -3.08
CA THR A 231 12.19 16.53 -2.09
C THR A 231 12.30 15.98 -0.67
N LEU A 232 11.52 14.94 -0.36
CA LEU A 232 11.55 14.26 0.93
C LEU A 232 12.90 13.58 1.16
N ALA A 233 13.44 12.91 0.16
CA ALA A 233 14.75 12.27 0.22
C ALA A 233 15.86 13.31 0.49
N LYS A 234 15.90 14.41 -0.26
CA LYS A 234 16.87 15.50 -0.06
C LYS A 234 16.78 16.15 1.33
N GLN A 235 15.59 16.14 1.95
CA GLN A 235 15.39 16.76 3.26
C GLN A 235 15.81 15.86 4.43
N PHE A 236 15.66 14.54 4.31
CA PHE A 236 15.75 13.61 5.44
C PHE A 236 16.84 12.55 5.32
N LEU A 237 17.46 12.37 4.14
CA LEU A 237 18.58 11.47 3.94
C LEU A 237 19.89 12.26 3.82
N THR A 238 20.98 11.64 4.28
CA THR A 238 22.34 12.21 4.22
C THR A 238 23.18 11.36 3.28
N ASP A 239 23.64 11.94 2.17
CA ASP A 239 24.46 11.27 1.14
C ASP A 239 24.01 9.85 0.80
N PRO A 240 22.72 9.67 0.40
CA PRO A 240 22.15 8.34 0.25
C PRO A 240 22.74 7.62 -0.97
N ALA A 241 23.07 6.35 -0.81
CA ALA A 241 23.28 5.46 -1.93
C ALA A 241 21.95 5.26 -2.67
N GLN A 242 21.98 5.31 -3.99
CA GLN A 242 20.80 5.06 -4.80
C GLN A 242 20.93 3.71 -5.51
N VAL A 243 20.04 2.79 -5.23
CA VAL A 243 19.95 1.50 -5.90
C VAL A 243 18.63 1.38 -6.65
N LYS A 244 18.71 0.85 -7.85
CA LYS A 244 17.54 0.61 -8.68
C LYS A 244 17.56 -0.85 -9.11
N ALA A 245 16.65 -1.64 -8.56
CA ALA A 245 16.50 -3.01 -9.03
C ALA A 245 16.17 -2.99 -10.53
N PRO A 246 16.76 -3.90 -11.32
CA PRO A 246 16.36 -4.05 -12.70
C PRO A 246 14.84 -4.10 -12.73
N GLN A 247 14.25 -3.21 -13.50
CA GLN A 247 12.85 -3.40 -13.88
C GLN A 247 12.88 -4.62 -14.80
N THR A 248 13.00 -5.79 -14.20
CA THR A 248 12.64 -6.98 -14.94
C THR A 248 11.25 -6.68 -15.39
N GLY A 249 11.00 -6.66 -16.67
CA GLY A 249 9.72 -6.41 -17.30
C GLY A 249 8.62 -7.37 -16.84
N ILE A 250 8.67 -7.71 -15.59
CA ILE A 250 8.16 -8.90 -14.93
C ILE A 250 6.66 -8.83 -14.78
N THR A 251 6.10 -7.65 -14.59
CA THR A 251 4.67 -7.60 -14.36
C THR A 251 3.88 -7.54 -15.65
N ALA A 252 4.36 -6.80 -16.64
CA ALA A 252 3.68 -6.73 -17.94
C ALA A 252 4.07 -7.89 -18.88
N ASP A 253 5.29 -8.44 -18.75
CA ASP A 253 5.80 -9.51 -19.64
C ASP A 253 5.27 -10.90 -19.32
N LYS A 254 4.91 -11.17 -18.06
CA LYS A 254 4.37 -12.45 -17.60
C LYS A 254 2.86 -12.45 -17.39
N VAL A 255 2.21 -11.31 -17.55
CA VAL A 255 0.77 -11.17 -17.39
C VAL A 255 0.13 -10.98 -18.77
N THR A 256 -0.68 -11.92 -19.18
CA THR A 256 -1.57 -11.75 -20.35
C THR A 256 -2.60 -10.68 -20.02
N GLN A 257 -2.67 -9.64 -20.85
CA GLN A 257 -3.53 -8.49 -20.61
C GLN A 257 -4.64 -8.43 -21.66
N ARG A 258 -5.88 -8.59 -21.22
CA ARG A 258 -7.08 -8.56 -22.07
C ARG A 258 -7.98 -7.41 -21.65
N VAL A 259 -8.42 -6.62 -22.60
CA VAL A 259 -9.42 -5.58 -22.39
C VAL A 259 -10.65 -5.89 -23.24
N THR A 260 -11.81 -5.94 -22.62
CA THR A 260 -13.08 -6.10 -23.32
C THR A 260 -13.81 -4.77 -23.34
N LEU A 261 -14.13 -4.30 -24.57
CA LEU A 261 -14.95 -3.12 -24.80
C LEU A 261 -16.42 -3.49 -24.63
N MET A 262 -17.14 -2.81 -23.73
CA MET A 262 -18.52 -3.16 -23.44
C MET A 262 -19.30 -1.99 -22.86
N ALA A 263 -20.61 -2.07 -22.84
CA ALA A 263 -21.44 -1.12 -22.13
C ALA A 263 -21.33 -1.34 -20.61
N GLU A 264 -21.54 -0.29 -19.82
CA GLU A 264 -21.47 -0.35 -18.36
C GLU A 264 -22.45 -1.39 -17.77
N GLY A 265 -23.63 -1.57 -18.41
CA GLY A 265 -24.64 -2.54 -17.99
C GLY A 265 -24.19 -3.99 -18.09
N ASP A 266 -23.33 -4.31 -19.05
CA ASP A 266 -22.92 -5.69 -19.37
C ASP A 266 -21.78 -6.19 -18.47
N LYS A 267 -21.07 -5.28 -17.77
CA LYS A 267 -19.92 -5.62 -16.94
C LYS A 267 -20.21 -6.68 -15.88
N ARG A 268 -21.41 -6.65 -15.27
CA ARG A 268 -21.78 -7.58 -14.19
C ARG A 268 -21.99 -9.00 -14.69
N ASP A 269 -22.70 -9.14 -15.80
CA ASP A 269 -22.99 -10.46 -16.36
C ASP A 269 -21.70 -11.06 -16.95
N ARG A 270 -20.89 -10.26 -17.64
CA ARG A 270 -19.56 -10.71 -18.11
C ARG A 270 -18.64 -11.14 -16.96
N LEU A 271 -18.70 -10.46 -15.82
CA LEU A 271 -17.94 -10.87 -14.63
C LEU A 271 -18.42 -12.24 -14.12
N CYS A 272 -19.72 -12.49 -14.11
CA CYS A 272 -20.26 -13.81 -13.74
C CYS A 272 -19.76 -14.89 -14.69
N ASP A 273 -19.76 -14.64 -15.99
CA ASP A 273 -19.27 -15.60 -17.00
C ASP A 273 -17.81 -15.96 -16.75
N ILE A 274 -16.93 -14.96 -16.56
CA ILE A 274 -15.51 -15.16 -16.25
C ILE A 274 -15.33 -16.00 -14.99
N LEU A 275 -16.04 -15.69 -13.90
CA LEU A 275 -15.91 -16.43 -12.66
C LEU A 275 -16.49 -17.85 -12.73
N ASN A 276 -17.36 -18.15 -13.70
CA ASN A 276 -17.86 -19.50 -13.96
C ASN A 276 -16.93 -20.33 -14.86
N GLU A 277 -15.98 -19.71 -15.55
CA GLU A 277 -14.99 -20.43 -16.34
C GLU A 277 -14.16 -21.36 -15.43
N LYS A 278 -13.93 -22.62 -15.88
CA LYS A 278 -13.25 -23.65 -15.08
C LYS A 278 -11.83 -23.26 -14.70
N ASP A 279 -11.14 -22.55 -15.59
CA ASP A 279 -9.75 -22.15 -15.43
C ASP A 279 -9.57 -20.87 -14.60
N THR A 280 -10.67 -20.22 -14.23
CA THR A 280 -10.63 -19.05 -13.35
C THR A 280 -10.42 -19.49 -11.92
N GLY A 281 -9.22 -19.27 -11.38
CA GLY A 281 -8.90 -19.49 -9.98
C GLY A 281 -9.28 -18.29 -9.11
N GLN A 282 -8.58 -18.14 -7.97
CA GLN A 282 -8.79 -16.97 -7.10
C GLN A 282 -8.53 -15.66 -7.83
N SER A 283 -9.48 -14.72 -7.69
CA SER A 283 -9.50 -13.48 -8.45
C SER A 283 -9.56 -12.25 -7.56
N LEU A 284 -8.83 -11.19 -7.92
CA LEU A 284 -8.94 -9.87 -7.29
C LEU A 284 -9.61 -8.92 -8.27
N ILE A 285 -10.76 -8.37 -7.85
CA ILE A 285 -11.60 -7.51 -8.68
C ILE A 285 -11.49 -6.08 -8.19
N PHE A 286 -11.04 -5.18 -9.07
CA PHE A 286 -10.89 -3.77 -8.75
C PHE A 286 -12.09 -2.94 -9.18
N VAL A 287 -12.62 -2.16 -8.24
CA VAL A 287 -13.70 -1.20 -8.48
C VAL A 287 -13.31 0.18 -7.97
N ARG A 288 -13.89 1.22 -8.60
CA ARG A 288 -13.53 2.63 -8.32
C ARG A 288 -13.96 3.11 -6.93
N THR A 289 -15.10 2.66 -6.42
CA THR A 289 -15.68 3.20 -5.17
C THR A 289 -16.09 2.12 -4.18
N LYS A 290 -16.07 2.46 -2.88
CA LYS A 290 -16.53 1.58 -1.80
C LYS A 290 -17.98 1.12 -1.94
N ARG A 291 -18.90 2.04 -2.34
CA ARG A 291 -20.30 1.71 -2.58
C ARG A 291 -20.46 0.70 -3.73
N ARG A 292 -19.61 0.82 -4.76
CA ARG A 292 -19.61 -0.10 -5.88
C ARG A 292 -19.07 -1.47 -5.46
N ALA A 293 -18.09 -1.51 -4.57
CA ALA A 293 -17.59 -2.77 -4.00
C ALA A 293 -18.68 -3.53 -3.26
N ASP A 294 -19.40 -2.86 -2.34
CA ASP A 294 -20.50 -3.46 -1.60
C ASP A 294 -21.64 -3.92 -2.51
N ALA A 295 -22.05 -3.08 -3.47
CA ALA A 295 -23.13 -3.39 -4.40
C ALA A 295 -22.79 -4.57 -5.31
N LEU A 296 -21.53 -4.64 -5.79
CA LEU A 296 -21.07 -5.75 -6.63
C LEU A 296 -20.94 -7.04 -5.83
N ALA A 297 -20.39 -6.99 -4.62
CA ALA A 297 -20.28 -8.15 -3.74
C ALA A 297 -21.66 -8.75 -3.46
N LYS A 298 -22.63 -7.93 -3.06
CA LYS A 298 -23.99 -8.37 -2.82
C LYS A 298 -24.66 -8.96 -4.07
N PHE A 299 -24.43 -8.35 -5.24
CA PHE A 299 -24.96 -8.87 -6.52
C PHE A 299 -24.40 -10.26 -6.84
N MET A 300 -23.09 -10.46 -6.62
CA MET A 300 -22.42 -11.74 -6.86
C MET A 300 -22.81 -12.80 -5.83
N GLU A 301 -22.95 -12.42 -4.54
CA GLU A 301 -23.38 -13.30 -3.45
C GLU A 301 -24.78 -13.89 -3.73
N VAL A 302 -25.74 -13.04 -4.18
CA VAL A 302 -27.10 -13.48 -4.56
C VAL A 302 -27.07 -14.51 -5.69
N ARG A 303 -26.03 -14.47 -6.55
CA ARG A 303 -25.81 -15.45 -7.63
C ARG A 303 -25.01 -16.69 -7.20
N GLY A 304 -24.73 -16.82 -5.90
CA GLY A 304 -24.07 -17.99 -5.33
C GLY A 304 -22.54 -17.97 -5.40
N PHE A 305 -21.90 -16.83 -5.75
CA PHE A 305 -20.45 -16.73 -5.73
C PHE A 305 -19.93 -16.49 -4.32
N ALA A 306 -18.88 -17.20 -3.93
CA ALA A 306 -18.16 -16.98 -2.68
C ALA A 306 -17.24 -15.74 -2.82
N VAL A 307 -17.78 -14.56 -2.57
CA VAL A 307 -17.10 -13.28 -2.72
C VAL A 307 -17.30 -12.40 -1.50
N ASP A 308 -16.44 -11.42 -1.30
CA ASP A 308 -16.59 -10.40 -0.27
C ASP A 308 -15.99 -9.07 -0.75
N ALA A 309 -16.41 -7.96 -0.14
CA ALA A 309 -15.90 -6.64 -0.45
C ALA A 309 -14.75 -6.26 0.49
N LEU A 310 -13.79 -5.44 0.01
CA LEU A 310 -12.73 -4.87 0.80
C LEU A 310 -12.52 -3.38 0.48
N HIS A 311 -12.82 -2.50 1.43
CA HIS A 311 -12.70 -1.05 1.27
C HIS A 311 -12.45 -0.32 2.59
N GLY A 312 -12.15 0.99 2.51
CA GLY A 312 -11.68 1.79 3.64
C GLY A 312 -12.65 1.93 4.82
N ASP A 313 -13.97 1.87 4.57
CA ASP A 313 -15.00 2.07 5.63
C ASP A 313 -15.25 0.82 6.49
N MET A 314 -14.67 -0.32 6.12
CA MET A 314 -14.84 -1.55 6.90
C MET A 314 -14.10 -1.48 8.23
N ARG A 315 -14.72 -2.04 9.28
CA ARG A 315 -14.04 -2.23 10.57
C ARG A 315 -12.83 -3.15 10.40
N GLN A 316 -11.73 -2.85 11.10
CA GLN A 316 -10.47 -3.58 10.94
C GLN A 316 -10.61 -5.09 11.19
N THR A 317 -11.42 -5.48 12.17
CA THR A 317 -11.68 -6.90 12.45
C THR A 317 -12.35 -7.63 11.29
N LEU A 318 -13.28 -6.95 10.60
CA LEU A 318 -13.94 -7.50 9.41
C LEU A 318 -12.98 -7.60 8.23
N ARG A 319 -12.17 -6.55 7.99
CA ARG A 319 -11.12 -6.58 6.95
C ARG A 319 -10.17 -7.76 7.14
N GLN A 320 -9.69 -7.97 8.37
CA GLN A 320 -8.81 -9.10 8.69
C GLN A 320 -9.50 -10.46 8.49
N LYS A 321 -10.81 -10.56 8.80
CA LYS A 321 -11.59 -11.77 8.53
C LYS A 321 -11.68 -12.05 7.04
N VAL A 322 -12.07 -11.05 6.25
CA VAL A 322 -12.20 -11.16 4.79
C VAL A 322 -10.87 -11.57 4.15
N LEU A 323 -9.76 -10.93 4.54
CA LEU A 323 -8.43 -11.26 4.03
C LEU A 323 -7.99 -12.68 4.42
N ARG A 324 -8.30 -13.14 5.63
CA ARG A 324 -8.04 -14.53 6.03
C ARG A 324 -8.84 -15.52 5.19
N ASN A 325 -10.14 -15.28 5.01
CA ASN A 325 -11.01 -16.12 4.20
C ASN A 325 -10.54 -16.18 2.75
N PHE A 326 -10.05 -15.04 2.22
CA PHE A 326 -9.50 -14.99 0.87
C PHE A 326 -8.19 -15.79 0.79
N ARG A 327 -7.24 -15.58 1.71
CA ARG A 327 -5.97 -16.34 1.74
C ARG A 327 -6.15 -17.84 1.92
N SER A 328 -7.16 -18.26 2.66
CA SER A 328 -7.49 -19.69 2.86
C SER A 328 -8.27 -20.33 1.71
N GLY A 329 -8.56 -19.59 0.62
CA GLY A 329 -9.31 -20.11 -0.51
C GLY A 329 -10.83 -20.22 -0.30
N GLN A 330 -11.35 -19.78 0.86
CA GLN A 330 -12.79 -19.78 1.14
C GLN A 330 -13.56 -18.78 0.27
N LEU A 331 -12.90 -17.73 -0.20
CA LEU A 331 -13.45 -16.79 -1.17
C LEU A 331 -12.85 -17.04 -2.54
N ARG A 332 -13.69 -17.15 -3.55
CA ARG A 332 -13.30 -17.26 -4.94
C ARG A 332 -12.80 -15.94 -5.50
N ALA A 333 -13.43 -14.84 -5.09
CA ALA A 333 -13.00 -13.51 -5.50
C ALA A 333 -13.10 -12.50 -4.35
N LEU A 334 -12.21 -11.52 -4.39
CA LEU A 334 -12.18 -10.37 -3.51
C LEU A 334 -12.44 -9.11 -4.32
N ILE A 335 -13.48 -8.34 -3.98
CA ILE A 335 -13.85 -7.11 -4.65
C ILE A 335 -13.29 -5.94 -3.86
N ALA A 336 -12.32 -5.20 -4.41
CA ALA A 336 -11.59 -4.21 -3.64
C ALA A 336 -11.47 -2.86 -4.35
N THR A 337 -11.36 -1.78 -3.56
CA THR A 337 -10.90 -0.49 -4.05
C THR A 337 -9.37 -0.44 -4.04
N ASP A 338 -8.75 0.41 -4.88
CA ASP A 338 -7.30 0.56 -4.96
C ASP A 338 -6.65 0.75 -3.59
N VAL A 339 -7.17 1.70 -2.80
CA VAL A 339 -6.66 1.99 -1.45
C VAL A 339 -6.67 0.77 -0.54
N ALA A 340 -7.70 -0.07 -0.65
CA ALA A 340 -7.86 -1.23 0.20
C ALA A 340 -7.07 -2.46 -0.28
N ALA A 341 -6.86 -2.57 -1.59
CA ALA A 341 -6.10 -3.66 -2.21
C ALA A 341 -4.59 -3.46 -2.15
N ARG A 342 -4.15 -2.23 -1.92
CA ARG A 342 -2.74 -1.89 -1.73
C ARG A 342 -2.21 -2.50 -0.43
N GLY A 343 -0.99 -3.02 -0.46
CA GLY A 343 -0.41 -3.71 0.71
C GLY A 343 -1.00 -5.08 1.02
N ILE A 344 -1.93 -5.61 0.18
CA ILE A 344 -2.38 -6.98 0.31
C ILE A 344 -1.33 -7.89 -0.34
N ASP A 345 -0.71 -8.72 0.47
CA ASP A 345 0.10 -9.83 0.00
C ASP A 345 -0.81 -11.05 -0.14
N VAL A 346 -1.17 -11.32 -1.38
CA VAL A 346 -1.81 -12.57 -1.78
C VAL A 346 -1.00 -13.12 -2.94
N ALA A 347 -0.31 -14.21 -2.67
CA ALA A 347 0.44 -14.94 -3.68
C ALA A 347 -0.49 -15.85 -4.48
N GLY A 348 -0.15 -16.06 -5.76
CA GLY A 348 -0.82 -17.08 -6.57
C GLY A 348 -2.21 -16.71 -7.11
N LEU A 349 -2.53 -15.42 -7.20
CA LEU A 349 -3.75 -14.99 -7.88
C LEU A 349 -3.68 -15.38 -9.37
N SER A 350 -4.66 -16.13 -9.83
CA SER A 350 -4.77 -16.50 -11.25
C SER A 350 -5.24 -15.30 -12.08
N HIS A 351 -6.15 -14.50 -11.54
CA HIS A 351 -6.80 -13.42 -12.27
C HIS A 351 -6.78 -12.11 -11.49
N VAL A 352 -6.52 -11.03 -12.20
CA VAL A 352 -6.82 -9.66 -11.78
C VAL A 352 -7.88 -9.11 -12.74
N ILE A 353 -8.99 -8.63 -12.20
CA ILE A 353 -10.09 -8.10 -13.01
C ILE A 353 -10.28 -6.62 -12.69
N ASN A 354 -10.00 -5.74 -13.65
CA ASN A 354 -10.31 -4.32 -13.56
C ASN A 354 -11.76 -4.12 -14.02
N PHE A 355 -12.70 -4.22 -13.09
CA PHE A 355 -14.11 -3.96 -13.35
C PHE A 355 -14.35 -2.49 -13.73
N ASP A 356 -13.57 -1.59 -13.12
CA ASP A 356 -13.43 -0.18 -13.50
C ASP A 356 -11.96 0.10 -13.85
N LEU A 357 -11.72 0.80 -14.97
CA LEU A 357 -10.37 1.24 -15.32
C LEU A 357 -9.83 2.28 -14.34
N THR A 358 -8.51 2.27 -14.18
CA THR A 358 -7.79 3.24 -13.37
C THR A 358 -7.73 4.62 -14.03
N ASP A 359 -7.49 5.65 -13.23
CA ASP A 359 -7.30 7.00 -13.74
C ASP A 359 -5.88 7.23 -14.28
N THR A 360 -4.89 6.44 -13.81
CA THR A 360 -3.48 6.52 -14.21
C THR A 360 -2.91 5.18 -14.67
N PRO A 361 -1.97 5.18 -15.63
CA PRO A 361 -1.28 3.96 -16.07
C PRO A 361 -0.49 3.27 -14.96
N GLU A 362 0.12 4.03 -14.06
CA GLU A 362 0.89 3.49 -12.94
C GLU A 362 0.00 2.65 -12.01
N SER A 363 -1.20 3.15 -11.71
CA SER A 363 -2.18 2.40 -10.93
C SER A 363 -2.62 1.11 -11.65
N TYR A 364 -2.73 1.14 -12.98
CA TYR A 364 -3.01 -0.05 -13.77
C TYR A 364 -1.93 -1.12 -13.61
N VAL A 365 -0.66 -0.73 -13.76
CA VAL A 365 0.49 -1.62 -13.58
C VAL A 365 0.52 -2.20 -12.15
N HIS A 366 0.27 -1.37 -11.14
CA HIS A 366 0.19 -1.81 -9.75
C HIS A 366 -0.93 -2.83 -9.49
N ARG A 367 -2.09 -2.70 -10.18
CA ARG A 367 -3.18 -3.68 -10.08
C ARG A 367 -2.83 -5.00 -10.73
N ILE A 368 -2.40 -4.98 -11.99
CA ILE A 368 -2.08 -6.22 -12.72
C ILE A 368 -0.91 -6.96 -12.09
N GLY A 369 0.00 -6.26 -11.43
CA GLY A 369 1.10 -6.83 -10.64
C GLY A 369 0.67 -7.63 -9.39
N ARG A 370 -0.63 -7.82 -9.16
CA ARG A 370 -1.13 -8.75 -8.13
C ARG A 370 -1.23 -10.19 -8.65
N THR A 371 -1.11 -10.41 -9.94
CA THR A 371 -0.96 -11.74 -10.56
C THR A 371 0.40 -11.87 -11.24
N GLY A 372 0.71 -13.02 -11.81
CA GLY A 372 1.97 -13.27 -12.52
C GLY A 372 3.21 -13.32 -11.62
N ARG A 373 3.06 -13.67 -10.34
CA ARG A 373 4.16 -13.75 -9.35
C ARG A 373 4.73 -15.16 -9.23
N ALA A 374 5.96 -15.27 -8.71
CA ALA A 374 6.65 -16.54 -8.45
C ALA A 374 6.80 -17.45 -9.67
N GLY A 375 6.96 -16.89 -10.88
CA GLY A 375 7.16 -17.68 -12.10
C GLY A 375 5.90 -18.25 -12.72
N LEU A 376 4.72 -18.05 -12.09
CA LEU A 376 3.42 -18.46 -12.63
C LEU A 376 2.90 -17.40 -13.59
N GLY A 377 2.32 -17.80 -14.73
CA GLY A 377 1.60 -16.93 -15.64
C GLY A 377 0.37 -16.32 -14.94
N GLY A 378 0.00 -15.08 -15.28
CA GLY A 378 -1.17 -14.40 -14.75
C GLY A 378 -2.05 -13.83 -15.85
N LEU A 379 -3.35 -13.71 -15.59
CA LEU A 379 -4.30 -13.09 -16.52
C LEU A 379 -4.91 -11.83 -15.91
N ALA A 380 -4.74 -10.70 -16.59
CA ALA A 380 -5.37 -9.43 -16.26
C ALA A 380 -6.48 -9.14 -17.27
N ILE A 381 -7.71 -9.06 -16.79
CA ILE A 381 -8.88 -8.75 -17.59
C ILE A 381 -9.39 -7.37 -17.20
N SER A 382 -9.63 -6.51 -18.18
CA SER A 382 -10.13 -5.16 -17.92
C SER A 382 -11.40 -4.90 -18.72
N PHE A 383 -12.40 -4.30 -18.10
CA PHE A 383 -13.62 -3.86 -18.77
C PHE A 383 -13.51 -2.38 -19.07
N CYS A 384 -13.80 -2.01 -20.30
CA CYS A 384 -13.74 -0.64 -20.76
C CYS A 384 -15.10 -0.18 -21.27
N ALA A 385 -15.75 0.69 -20.52
CA ALA A 385 -16.97 1.36 -20.95
C ALA A 385 -16.63 2.52 -21.93
N PRO A 386 -17.61 2.98 -22.73
CA PRO A 386 -17.38 4.03 -23.72
C PRO A 386 -16.80 5.32 -23.16
N ASP A 387 -17.14 5.69 -21.92
CA ASP A 387 -16.61 6.86 -21.20
C ASP A 387 -15.21 6.66 -20.64
N GLU A 388 -14.73 5.41 -20.59
CA GLU A 388 -13.38 5.04 -20.10
C GLU A 388 -12.34 4.92 -21.23
N ARG A 389 -12.72 5.09 -22.50
CA ARG A 389 -11.81 4.91 -23.67
C ARG A 389 -10.57 5.81 -23.63
N ASN A 390 -10.70 7.03 -23.10
CA ASN A 390 -9.55 7.93 -22.95
C ASN A 390 -8.53 7.40 -21.94
N LYS A 391 -9.01 6.78 -20.84
CA LYS A 391 -8.16 6.12 -19.84
C LYS A 391 -7.44 4.92 -20.44
N LEU A 392 -8.17 4.11 -21.22
CA LEU A 392 -7.60 2.98 -21.93
C LEU A 392 -6.51 3.44 -22.91
N GLY A 393 -6.74 4.53 -23.65
CA GLY A 393 -5.73 5.11 -24.53
C GLY A 393 -4.42 5.48 -23.80
N ALA A 394 -4.53 6.09 -22.61
CA ALA A 394 -3.38 6.42 -21.78
C ALA A 394 -2.66 5.16 -21.26
N ILE A 395 -3.41 4.13 -20.87
CA ILE A 395 -2.85 2.84 -20.43
C ILE A 395 -2.09 2.16 -21.57
N ILE A 396 -2.67 2.06 -22.76
CA ILE A 396 -2.04 1.44 -23.93
C ILE A 396 -0.75 2.20 -24.32
N ALA A 397 -0.78 3.54 -24.27
CA ALA A 397 0.40 4.36 -24.57
C ALA A 397 1.56 4.08 -23.58
N ALA A 398 1.26 3.77 -22.32
CA ALA A 398 2.27 3.54 -21.29
C ALA A 398 2.76 2.08 -21.22
N VAL A 399 1.87 1.10 -21.45
CA VAL A 399 2.17 -0.34 -21.33
C VAL A 399 2.65 -0.95 -22.66
N GLY A 400 2.35 -0.27 -23.77
CA GLY A 400 2.71 -0.73 -25.11
C GLY A 400 1.74 -1.74 -25.75
N PRO A 401 2.12 -2.39 -26.85
CA PRO A 401 1.22 -3.18 -27.70
C PRO A 401 0.82 -4.56 -27.14
N ARG A 402 1.11 -4.83 -25.88
CA ARG A 402 0.86 -6.12 -25.21
C ARG A 402 -0.58 -6.28 -24.72
N VAL A 403 -1.41 -5.26 -24.88
CA VAL A 403 -2.80 -5.28 -24.47
C VAL A 403 -3.65 -5.80 -25.61
N GLU A 404 -4.24 -6.97 -25.43
CA GLU A 404 -5.18 -7.55 -26.37
C GLU A 404 -6.57 -6.93 -26.16
N LEU A 405 -7.16 -6.41 -27.24
CA LEU A 405 -8.46 -5.77 -27.19
C LEU A 405 -9.53 -6.65 -27.86
N PHE A 406 -10.68 -6.76 -27.22
CA PHE A 406 -11.81 -7.54 -27.69
C PHE A 406 -13.12 -6.76 -27.56
N GLU A 407 -14.04 -6.98 -28.45
CA GLU A 407 -15.46 -6.64 -28.27
C GLU A 407 -16.10 -7.64 -27.28
N LEU A 408 -17.33 -7.36 -26.85
CA LEU A 408 -18.05 -8.22 -25.90
C LEU A 408 -18.31 -9.64 -26.45
N ASP A 409 -18.45 -9.77 -27.75
CA ASP A 409 -18.65 -11.06 -28.46
C ASP A 409 -17.33 -11.84 -28.64
N GLY A 410 -16.21 -11.32 -28.19
CA GLY A 410 -14.89 -11.93 -28.33
C GLY A 410 -14.16 -11.60 -29.63
N THR A 411 -14.71 -10.74 -30.48
CA THR A 411 -14.04 -10.30 -31.71
C THR A 411 -12.81 -9.44 -31.37
N PRO A 412 -11.61 -9.75 -31.92
CA PRO A 412 -10.43 -8.92 -31.71
C PRO A 412 -10.56 -7.52 -32.32
N VAL A 413 -10.15 -6.49 -31.58
CA VAL A 413 -10.13 -5.10 -32.03
C VAL A 413 -8.70 -4.71 -32.44
N THR A 414 -8.49 -4.50 -33.75
CA THR A 414 -7.15 -4.12 -34.28
C THR A 414 -6.94 -2.61 -34.32
N ASP A 415 -8.01 -1.83 -34.52
CA ASP A 415 -7.99 -0.37 -34.66
C ASP A 415 -8.65 0.32 -33.46
N PHE A 416 -7.91 0.44 -32.34
CA PHE A 416 -8.41 1.19 -31.19
C PHE A 416 -8.14 2.69 -31.37
N LYS A 417 -9.20 3.48 -31.45
CA LYS A 417 -9.12 4.95 -31.39
C LYS A 417 -9.52 5.39 -29.98
N ALA A 418 -8.55 5.92 -29.22
CA ALA A 418 -8.82 6.65 -27.99
C ALA A 418 -9.82 7.75 -28.31
N GLY A 419 -10.96 7.78 -27.62
CA GLY A 419 -12.15 8.54 -27.99
C GLY A 419 -11.85 9.98 -28.38
N GLY A 420 -11.96 10.26 -29.65
CA GLY A 420 -12.22 11.60 -30.14
C GLY A 420 -13.56 12.03 -29.56
N GLY A 421 -13.58 13.18 -28.88
CA GLY A 421 -14.76 13.72 -28.21
C GLY A 421 -16.01 13.57 -29.07
N ALA A 422 -17.09 13.22 -28.43
CA ALA A 422 -18.41 13.12 -29.00
C ALA A 422 -18.60 14.25 -30.01
N SER A 423 -18.57 13.91 -31.29
CA SER A 423 -19.03 14.79 -32.35
C SER A 423 -20.49 15.04 -32.00
N ARG A 424 -20.74 16.18 -31.38
CA ARG A 424 -22.08 16.75 -31.31
C ARG A 424 -22.58 16.68 -32.72
N GLY A 425 -23.49 15.75 -32.98
CA GLY A 425 -24.18 15.62 -34.24
C GLY A 425 -24.61 16.99 -34.70
N ARG A 426 -23.99 17.50 -35.75
CA ARG A 426 -24.56 18.57 -36.55
C ARG A 426 -25.90 18.02 -37.04
N ARG A 427 -26.94 18.38 -36.31
CA ARG A 427 -28.30 18.33 -36.90
C ARG A 427 -28.24 19.13 -38.17
N ARG A 428 -28.21 18.46 -39.31
CA ARG A 428 -28.54 19.05 -40.59
C ARG A 428 -29.91 19.69 -40.43
N PRO A 429 -30.06 20.99 -40.75
CA PRO A 429 -31.40 21.55 -40.89
C PRO A 429 -32.10 20.88 -42.06
N PRO A 430 -33.41 20.64 -41.99
CA PRO A 430 -34.15 20.03 -43.06
C PRO A 430 -34.13 20.96 -44.28
N GLN A 431 -33.64 20.43 -45.43
CA GLN A 431 -33.88 21.01 -46.74
C GLN A 431 -35.33 20.75 -47.08
N GLY A 432 -36.09 21.84 -47.19
CA GLY A 432 -37.48 21.78 -47.66
C GLY A 432 -37.98 23.12 -48.15
N ALA A 433 -38.21 23.17 -49.45
CA ALA A 433 -39.12 24.00 -50.20
C ALA A 433 -38.67 25.40 -50.64
N ARG A 434 -38.36 25.45 -51.91
CA ARG A 434 -38.36 26.63 -52.80
C ARG A 434 -39.74 27.26 -52.86
N GLY A 435 -39.83 28.58 -52.75
CA GLY A 435 -41.01 29.37 -53.07
C GLY A 435 -40.64 30.87 -53.16
N ARG A 436 -40.47 31.29 -54.37
CA ARG A 436 -40.63 32.56 -55.10
C ARG A 436 -40.96 33.85 -54.33
N SER A 437 -40.12 34.83 -54.64
CA SER A 437 -40.35 36.19 -55.15
C SER A 437 -41.32 37.11 -54.39
N ASP A 438 -40.82 38.25 -53.87
CA ASP A 438 -40.99 39.56 -54.44
C ASP A 438 -40.48 40.66 -53.46
N ARG A 439 -39.63 41.52 -53.97
CA ARG A 439 -39.40 42.86 -53.47
C ARG A 439 -40.51 43.75 -53.99
N PRO A 440 -40.90 44.94 -53.38
CA PRO A 440 -39.96 46.05 -53.19
C PRO A 440 -40.22 47.00 -51.95
N SER A 441 -39.15 47.68 -51.62
CA SER A 441 -38.94 49.10 -51.33
C SER A 441 -39.82 49.92 -50.38
N ARG A 442 -39.05 50.63 -49.55
CA ARG A 442 -39.12 52.05 -49.17
C ARG A 442 -39.87 52.49 -47.93
N ASP A 443 -39.03 53.20 -47.16
CA ASP A 443 -39.27 54.46 -46.45
C ASP A 443 -40.26 54.43 -45.24
N ASP A 444 -39.79 54.72 -44.08
CA ASP A 444 -39.97 55.98 -43.37
C ASP A 444 -39.62 55.84 -41.87
N ARG A 445 -38.73 56.68 -41.46
CA ARG A 445 -38.63 57.12 -40.05
C ARG A 445 -39.77 58.13 -39.78
N PRO A 446 -40.27 58.38 -38.54
CA PRO A 446 -39.52 59.12 -37.54
C PRO A 446 -39.84 58.81 -36.05
N ALA A 447 -38.84 59.14 -35.26
CA ALA A 447 -38.73 59.86 -34.01
C ALA A 447 -39.86 59.92 -32.94
N GLY A 448 -39.40 59.82 -31.69
CA GLY A 448 -40.02 60.33 -30.48
C GLY A 448 -40.45 59.22 -29.54
N GLY A 449 -40.04 59.15 -28.30
CA GLY A 449 -39.73 60.10 -27.34
C GLY A 449 -40.03 59.51 -25.94
N ARG A 450 -39.14 59.68 -25.03
CA ARG A 450 -39.35 59.90 -23.61
C ARG A 450 -40.01 58.84 -22.72
N GLY A 451 -39.32 58.50 -21.64
CA GLY A 451 -39.92 58.19 -20.36
C GLY A 451 -39.14 57.27 -19.44
N ARG A 452 -38.17 57.83 -18.70
CA ARG A 452 -37.70 57.34 -17.39
C ARG A 452 -38.81 57.59 -16.36
N PRO A 453 -38.97 56.87 -15.25
CA PRO A 453 -38.26 57.22 -14.02
C PRO A 453 -37.77 56.00 -13.19
N GLU A 454 -36.67 56.21 -12.61
CA GLU A 454 -36.10 56.06 -11.28
C GLU A 454 -37.02 55.64 -10.13
N ARG A 455 -36.48 54.81 -9.25
CA ARG A 455 -36.40 54.91 -7.78
C ARG A 455 -35.55 53.73 -7.29
N ARG A 456 -34.35 53.94 -6.73
CA ARG A 456 -33.97 54.31 -5.35
C ARG A 456 -34.59 53.31 -4.35
N ASP A 457 -33.84 52.67 -3.47
CA ASP A 457 -32.97 53.09 -2.37
C ASP A 457 -32.19 51.89 -1.85
N ASP A 458 -30.90 51.99 -1.63
CA ASP A 458 -30.22 52.42 -0.38
C ASP A 458 -29.98 51.28 0.63
N ARG A 459 -28.80 50.99 0.95
CA ARG A 459 -27.83 51.36 2.04
C ARG A 459 -26.98 50.14 2.37
N ARG A 460 -25.79 50.13 2.75
CA ARG A 460 -24.73 51.10 3.07
C ARG A 460 -23.47 50.30 3.29
N ASP A 461 -22.38 50.82 2.80
CA ASP A 461 -20.98 50.58 3.15
C ASP A 461 -20.73 50.74 4.66
N ASP A 462 -19.71 50.03 5.16
CA ASP A 462 -18.71 50.66 6.03
C ASP A 462 -17.40 49.84 6.06
N ARG A 463 -16.41 50.35 5.39
CA ARG A 463 -14.98 50.24 5.74
C ARG A 463 -14.59 51.50 6.48
N PRO A 464 -13.58 51.46 7.35
CA PRO A 464 -12.51 52.45 7.20
C PRO A 464 -11.08 51.88 7.20
N THR A 465 -10.30 52.53 6.39
CA THR A 465 -8.87 52.49 6.18
C THR A 465 -8.11 53.37 7.19
N VAL A 466 -6.88 52.90 7.51
CA VAL A 466 -5.58 53.62 7.61
C VAL A 466 -5.30 54.54 8.82
N GLY A 467 -4.12 54.28 9.43
CA GLY A 467 -3.40 55.22 10.28
C GLY A 467 -2.01 54.70 10.70
N ARG A 468 -1.01 55.18 10.03
CA ARG A 468 0.43 55.09 10.37
C ARG A 468 0.78 55.86 11.63
N GLY A 469 1.82 55.39 12.38
CA GLY A 469 2.55 56.25 13.30
C GLY A 469 3.47 55.50 14.27
N ARG A 470 4.75 55.42 13.96
CA ARG A 470 5.88 55.34 14.93
C ARG A 470 6.27 56.78 15.30
N PRO A 471 7.05 57.12 16.42
CA PRO A 471 8.24 56.41 16.91
C PRO A 471 8.54 56.53 18.44
N ALA A 472 9.55 55.73 18.84
CA ALA A 472 10.67 55.97 19.77
C ALA A 472 10.47 56.38 21.24
N GLY A 473 11.23 55.72 22.12
CA GLY A 473 11.67 56.21 23.42
C GLY A 473 11.99 55.14 24.42
N LYS A 474 13.27 54.69 24.54
CA LYS A 474 13.92 54.20 25.77
C LYS A 474 14.35 55.42 26.59
N PRO A 475 14.77 55.39 27.90
CA PRO A 475 15.50 54.32 28.60
C PRO A 475 15.27 54.18 30.14
N ALA A 476 15.91 53.19 30.70
CA ALA A 476 16.74 53.11 31.90
C ALA A 476 16.16 52.87 33.31
N ASP A 477 16.73 51.81 33.91
CA ASP A 477 17.37 51.69 35.24
C ASP A 477 16.54 51.52 36.55
N GLY A 478 17.02 50.56 37.32
CA GLY A 478 16.99 50.56 38.79
C GLY A 478 16.49 49.26 39.42
N ASP A 479 17.29 48.27 39.59
CA ASP A 479 18.17 47.80 40.69
C ASP A 479 17.45 47.46 42.02
N ARG A 480 17.80 46.25 42.48
CA ARG A 480 17.99 45.81 43.91
C ARG A 480 16.91 45.01 44.63
N ARG A 481 17.27 43.74 44.77
CA ARG A 481 17.59 43.02 46.05
C ARG A 481 16.47 42.35 46.87
N GLN A 482 16.70 41.04 47.04
CA GLN A 482 16.72 40.26 48.31
C GLN A 482 15.38 40.09 49.04
N ALA A 483 14.93 38.97 49.52
CA ALA A 483 15.49 37.85 50.21
C ALA A 483 14.37 36.83 50.52
N ARG A 484 14.74 35.56 50.61
CA ARG A 484 14.03 34.51 51.38
C ARG A 484 14.13 34.81 52.88
N PRO A 485 13.33 34.23 53.87
CA PRO A 485 13.16 32.78 54.05
C PRO A 485 11.82 32.29 54.66
N ALA A 486 11.58 31.00 54.49
CA ALA A 486 11.21 29.91 55.41
C ALA A 486 10.05 30.03 56.45
N ALA A 487 9.31 28.94 56.46
CA ALA A 487 8.97 28.03 57.54
C ALA A 487 7.55 28.02 58.08
N SER A 488 7.04 26.78 58.08
CA SER A 488 6.29 26.08 59.14
C SER A 488 4.79 26.37 59.36
N GLY A 489 4.02 25.26 59.43
CA GLY A 489 2.86 25.17 60.31
C GLY A 489 1.64 24.48 59.74
N ARG A 490 1.51 23.18 59.89
CA ARG A 490 0.20 22.50 60.13
C ARG A 490 -0.28 22.86 61.53
N PRO A 491 -1.59 22.84 61.90
CA PRO A 491 -2.35 21.62 62.00
C PRO A 491 -3.89 21.71 61.75
N GLU A 492 -4.46 20.54 61.50
CA GLU A 492 -5.71 19.90 61.94
C GLU A 492 -6.99 20.73 62.27
N GLY A 493 -8.11 20.13 61.76
CA GLY A 493 -9.30 20.00 62.59
C GLY A 493 -10.60 20.62 62.08
N GLY A 494 -11.58 19.78 61.79
CA GLY A 494 -12.90 20.07 62.31
C GLY A 494 -14.05 20.34 61.33
N ASN A 495 -14.90 19.36 61.20
CA ASN A 495 -16.38 19.40 61.28
C ASN A 495 -17.27 20.03 60.17
N ARG A 496 -18.11 19.16 59.65
CA ARG A 496 -19.43 19.45 59.06
C ARG A 496 -20.38 20.14 60.05
N PRO A 497 -21.44 20.89 59.68
CA PRO A 497 -22.65 20.29 59.13
C PRO A 497 -23.50 21.14 58.14
N ASN A 498 -24.26 20.38 57.33
CA ASN A 498 -25.68 20.53 56.89
C ASN A 498 -26.36 21.91 56.62
N ARG A 499 -27.07 21.93 55.49
CA ARG A 499 -28.52 22.19 55.32
C ARG A 499 -28.94 23.20 54.26
N ASP A 500 -29.85 22.71 53.43
CA ASP A 500 -31.03 23.39 52.82
C ASP A 500 -30.75 24.36 51.64
N GLY A 501 -31.40 24.34 50.52
CA GLY A 501 -32.61 23.76 50.01
C GLY A 501 -33.08 24.54 48.76
N PHE A 502 -34.06 24.02 48.05
CA PHE A 502 -34.86 24.59 46.94
C PHE A 502 -34.28 24.40 45.51
N ALA A 503 -34.78 23.51 44.68
CA ALA A 503 -36.10 23.15 44.15
C ALA A 503 -36.35 23.62 42.72
N ARG A 504 -36.76 22.63 41.90
CA ARG A 504 -37.62 22.67 40.68
C ARG A 504 -36.93 22.97 39.36
N ARG A 505 -37.17 22.30 38.24
CA ARG A 505 -38.24 21.38 37.77
C ARG A 505 -37.73 20.66 36.55
N ASP A 506 -37.94 19.36 36.46
CA ASP A 506 -38.76 18.57 35.51
C ASP A 506 -38.52 18.79 34.01
N ASP A 507 -38.07 17.72 33.35
CA ASP A 507 -38.88 16.99 32.38
C ASP A 507 -38.14 15.72 31.91
N ARG A 508 -38.69 14.56 32.29
CA ARG A 508 -38.52 13.27 31.65
C ARG A 508 -39.80 12.89 30.93
N PRO A 509 -39.78 12.14 29.89
CA PRO A 509 -40.72 11.01 29.80
C PRO A 509 -40.05 9.67 29.74
N ASN A 510 -40.65 8.85 30.57
CA ASN A 510 -40.64 7.41 30.76
C ASN A 510 -41.19 6.67 29.53
N ARG A 511 -40.69 5.44 29.27
CA ARG A 511 -41.48 4.23 29.02
C ARG A 511 -40.55 3.06 28.73
N ASP A 512 -40.38 2.20 29.66
CA ASP A 512 -40.89 0.85 29.82
C ASP A 512 -41.29 0.14 28.51
N GLU A 513 -40.59 -0.98 28.27
CA GLU A 513 -41.18 -2.28 27.94
C GLU A 513 -40.08 -3.34 27.87
N ARG A 514 -40.01 -4.13 28.95
CA ARG A 514 -39.43 -5.48 28.95
C ARG A 514 -40.59 -6.47 28.85
N PRO A 515 -40.52 -7.50 28.03
CA PRO A 515 -41.36 -8.68 28.23
C PRO A 515 -40.65 -9.73 29.09
N ARG A 516 -41.48 -10.36 29.89
CA ARG A 516 -41.24 -11.34 30.93
C ARG A 516 -40.73 -12.65 30.35
N ARG A 517 -39.90 -13.31 31.18
CA ARG A 517 -39.56 -14.72 31.12
C ARG A 517 -40.82 -15.55 31.38
N ASP A 518 -41.03 -16.56 30.56
CA ASP A 518 -41.84 -17.73 30.91
C ASP A 518 -40.90 -18.92 31.15
N ASP A 519 -41.08 -19.43 32.35
CA ASP A 519 -40.58 -20.69 32.82
C ASP A 519 -41.19 -21.84 32.03
N ARG A 520 -40.40 -22.77 31.54
CA ARG A 520 -40.75 -24.16 31.43
C ARG A 520 -39.55 -25.04 31.76
N ARG A 521 -39.77 -25.77 32.84
CA ARG A 521 -39.01 -26.88 33.40
C ARG A 521 -38.94 -28.06 32.44
N ASP A 522 -37.91 -28.86 32.72
CA ASP A 522 -37.79 -30.33 32.62
C ASP A 522 -37.45 -30.87 31.21
N ASP A 523 -36.24 -31.40 31.08
CA ASP A 523 -35.98 -32.85 31.11
C ASP A 523 -34.47 -33.11 30.90
N ARG A 524 -33.86 -33.64 31.96
CA ARG A 524 -32.60 -34.40 31.86
C ARG A 524 -32.97 -35.88 31.80
N PRO A 525 -32.26 -36.70 31.09
CA PRO A 525 -31.92 -38.02 31.56
C PRO A 525 -30.42 -38.16 31.82
N ASN A 526 -30.21 -38.52 33.06
CA ASN A 526 -29.05 -39.16 33.64
C ASN A 526 -28.81 -40.53 32.97
N ARG A 527 -27.58 -40.85 32.59
CA ARG A 527 -27.14 -42.24 32.52
C ARG A 527 -25.63 -42.33 32.73
N ASP A 528 -25.32 -42.60 33.98
CA ASP A 528 -24.18 -43.42 34.39
C ASP A 528 -24.18 -44.76 33.65
N SER A 529 -23.04 -45.21 33.21
CA SER A 529 -22.58 -46.60 33.33
C SER A 529 -21.14 -46.73 32.80
N ARG A 530 -20.23 -46.84 33.74
CA ARG A 530 -18.97 -47.58 33.56
C ARG A 530 -19.29 -49.08 33.57
N PRO A 531 -18.49 -49.91 32.94
CA PRO A 531 -18.02 -51.11 33.61
C PRO A 531 -16.48 -51.18 33.70
N ASN A 532 -16.04 -51.43 34.90
CA ASN A 532 -14.82 -52.10 35.27
C ASN A 532 -14.78 -53.50 34.66
N ARG A 533 -13.61 -53.92 34.22
CA ARG A 533 -13.21 -55.32 34.32
C ARG A 533 -11.71 -55.47 34.46
N ASP A 534 -11.36 -55.97 35.60
CA ASP A 534 -10.12 -56.56 36.03
C ASP A 534 -9.74 -57.82 35.22
N GLY A 535 -8.49 -58.18 35.32
CA GLY A 535 -7.91 -59.49 35.08
C GLY A 535 -6.89 -59.48 33.94
N GLY A 536 -5.64 -59.66 34.10
CA GLY A 536 -4.90 -60.54 34.96
C GLY A 536 -3.87 -61.28 34.17
N PHE A 537 -2.62 -61.11 34.52
CA PHE A 537 -1.53 -62.14 34.53
C PHE A 537 -0.81 -62.63 33.26
N LYS A 538 0.53 -62.57 33.41
CA LYS A 538 1.62 -63.47 32.90
C LYS A 538 2.03 -63.27 31.44
N GLY A 539 3.29 -63.19 31.10
CA GLY A 539 4.59 -63.46 31.70
C GLY A 539 5.57 -63.60 30.56
N ARG A 540 6.85 -63.26 30.79
CA ARG A 540 8.09 -63.86 30.26
C ARG A 540 8.14 -64.08 28.75
N ASP A 541 9.17 -63.77 28.03
CA ASP A 541 10.59 -63.96 28.16
C ASP A 541 11.31 -63.22 26.98
N ASP A 542 12.37 -62.59 27.31
CA ASP A 542 13.78 -62.79 26.83
C ASP A 542 14.18 -62.67 25.37
N GLN A 543 15.30 -61.99 25.24
CA GLN A 543 16.35 -62.13 24.24
C GLN A 543 16.13 -61.35 22.93
N ALA A 544 17.03 -60.59 22.34
CA ALA A 544 18.47 -60.44 22.43
C ALA A 544 18.89 -59.26 21.51
N ARG A 545 19.86 -58.48 21.93
CA ARG A 545 20.70 -57.68 21.00
C ARG A 545 21.55 -58.64 20.13
N PRO A 546 21.97 -58.23 18.97
CA PRO A 546 23.34 -57.77 18.91
C PRO A 546 23.63 -56.53 18.05
N ALA A 547 24.84 -56.06 18.26
CA ALA A 547 25.52 -54.90 17.79
C ALA A 547 26.14 -55.06 16.39
N ARG A 548 26.49 -53.89 15.83
CA ARG A 548 27.60 -53.61 14.92
C ARG A 548 27.57 -54.12 13.49
N GLY A 549 27.75 -53.14 12.64
CA GLY A 549 28.26 -53.13 11.30
C GLY A 549 28.29 -51.69 10.81
#